data_58005848348022c384a8ff7e536a8861
#
_entry.id   58005848348022c384a8ff7e536a8861
#
_cell.length_a   1.000
_cell.length_b   1.000
_cell.length_c   1.000
_cell.angle_alpha   90.00
_cell.angle_beta   90.00
_cell.angle_gamma   90.00
#
_symmetry.space_group_name_H-M   'P 1'
#
loop_
_entity.id
_entity.type
_entity.pdbx_description
1 polymer ?
#
loop_
_entity_poly.entity_id
_entity_poly.type
_entity_poly.pdbx_seq_one_letter_code
_entity_poly.pdbx_strand_id
1 'polypeptide(L)'
;MRRTFLLLAVLAAGPVQAQDDFDSWLGAFRQDARAQGISPATLDAALSGVVPNERVIELDRRQPEFLQTFSNYLERRVTPAQVARGQAQLEQHAALLDAVEQKYGIPKTVLVAFWGLETRYGAVLGSLNVPTSLATLAWDGRRSGFFRSQLLDALRIIDAGHVSATDMNGSWAGAMGNMQFMPSTFRAYAVDGDGDGRIDVWQSLPDALYSAANYLQQAGWHANEPVAIEVRLPEGFDWRQARVAHRLPVADWKALGVQAADADALPEVAGRAAVVLPQGWQGPAFMVFDNFDVVMKWNRSQNYALAVALLSHQLAGGHALAAREGEAEALSVEQLKALQQALNEMGIDAGTPDGLLGPRTQTAIRVYQALHQLPVDGYPAPSVLAHVEQAHAAAAAAGKLTLAPAPTFAEPSGLP
;
A
#
# COMPACT_ATOMS: atom_id res chain seq x y z
N MET A 1 -67.36 -16.88 -8.64
CA MET A 1 -66.27 -16.26 -7.90
C MET A 1 -65.10 -16.05 -8.86
N ARG A 2 -64.97 -14.84 -9.40
CA ARG A 2 -63.87 -14.45 -10.31
C ARG A 2 -62.72 -13.91 -9.46
N ARG A 3 -61.56 -14.56 -9.49
CA ARG A 3 -60.30 -14.08 -8.87
C ARG A 3 -59.58 -13.22 -9.89
N THR A 4 -59.50 -11.91 -9.63
CA THR A 4 -58.76 -10.94 -10.38
C THR A 4 -57.30 -11.01 -9.88
N PHE A 5 -56.37 -11.42 -10.75
CA PHE A 5 -54.90 -11.29 -10.49
C PHE A 5 -54.46 -9.87 -10.85
N LEU A 6 -54.02 -9.11 -9.86
CA LEU A 6 -53.31 -7.86 -10.05
C LEU A 6 -51.86 -8.20 -10.38
N LEU A 7 -51.41 -7.93 -11.62
CA LEU A 7 -50.00 -7.90 -11.99
C LEU A 7 -49.39 -6.59 -11.46
N LEU A 8 -48.53 -6.69 -10.46
CA LEU A 8 -47.64 -5.58 -10.10
C LEU A 8 -46.52 -5.51 -11.13
N ALA A 9 -46.55 -4.49 -11.98
CA ALA A 9 -45.38 -4.12 -12.81
C ALA A 9 -44.32 -3.45 -11.94
N VAL A 10 -43.24 -4.17 -11.65
CA VAL A 10 -42.04 -3.58 -11.07
C VAL A 10 -41.34 -2.81 -12.20
N LEU A 11 -41.48 -1.50 -12.18
CA LEU A 11 -40.70 -0.58 -13.03
C LEU A 11 -39.23 -0.66 -12.56
N ALA A 12 -38.38 -1.21 -13.39
CA ALA A 12 -36.92 -1.14 -13.24
C ALA A 12 -36.45 0.28 -13.59
N ALA A 13 -36.47 1.18 -12.61
CA ALA A 13 -35.86 2.51 -12.73
C ALA A 13 -34.41 2.41 -12.21
N GLY A 14 -33.46 1.99 -13.05
CA GLY A 14 -32.08 1.82 -12.64
C GLY A 14 -31.09 2.82 -13.26
N PRO A 15 -30.83 2.86 -14.57
CA PRO A 15 -29.73 3.64 -15.10
C PRO A 15 -29.99 5.15 -15.26
N VAL A 16 -31.23 5.56 -15.54
CA VAL A 16 -31.57 6.98 -15.81
C VAL A 16 -31.45 7.84 -14.54
N GLN A 17 -31.93 7.35 -13.41
CA GLN A 17 -31.89 8.11 -12.15
C GLN A 17 -30.46 8.29 -11.60
N ALA A 18 -29.57 7.31 -11.82
CA ALA A 18 -28.17 7.42 -11.44
C ALA A 18 -27.39 8.44 -12.28
N GLN A 19 -27.72 8.57 -13.57
CA GLN A 19 -27.10 9.57 -14.46
C GLN A 19 -27.55 10.99 -14.10
N ASP A 20 -28.82 11.21 -13.86
CA ASP A 20 -29.38 12.51 -13.45
C ASP A 20 -28.77 12.98 -12.10
N ASP A 21 -28.53 12.05 -11.19
CA ASP A 21 -27.88 12.34 -9.91
C ASP A 21 -26.39 12.71 -10.10
N PHE A 22 -25.68 12.02 -11.00
CA PHE A 22 -24.30 12.35 -11.32
C PHE A 22 -24.17 13.72 -11.99
N ASP A 23 -25.03 14.05 -12.95
CA ASP A 23 -25.00 15.33 -13.66
C ASP A 23 -25.27 16.51 -12.70
N SER A 24 -26.20 16.34 -11.76
CA SER A 24 -26.46 17.31 -10.69
C SER A 24 -25.25 17.48 -9.77
N TRP A 25 -24.64 16.39 -9.34
CA TRP A 25 -23.42 16.40 -8.55
C TRP A 25 -22.26 17.08 -9.29
N LEU A 26 -22.04 16.71 -10.55
CA LEU A 26 -20.97 17.27 -11.38
C LEU A 26 -21.17 18.78 -11.59
N GLY A 27 -22.42 19.22 -11.79
CA GLY A 27 -22.77 20.62 -11.90
C GLY A 27 -22.40 21.42 -10.63
N ALA A 28 -22.76 20.91 -9.46
CA ALA A 28 -22.37 21.50 -8.18
C ALA A 28 -20.84 21.48 -7.98
N PHE A 29 -20.18 20.38 -8.31
CA PHE A 29 -18.72 20.28 -8.24
C PHE A 29 -18.03 21.32 -9.12
N ARG A 30 -18.49 21.53 -10.37
CA ARG A 30 -17.94 22.55 -11.29
C ARG A 30 -18.07 23.97 -10.73
N GLN A 31 -19.18 24.30 -10.07
CA GLN A 31 -19.37 25.60 -9.42
C GLN A 31 -18.35 25.81 -8.27
N ASP A 32 -18.17 24.79 -7.43
CA ASP A 32 -17.20 24.84 -6.34
C ASP A 32 -15.75 24.92 -6.84
N ALA A 33 -15.41 24.16 -7.87
CA ALA A 33 -14.08 24.19 -8.48
C ALA A 33 -13.77 25.57 -9.10
N ARG A 34 -14.77 26.18 -9.77
CA ARG A 34 -14.65 27.55 -10.27
C ARG A 34 -14.45 28.57 -9.14
N ALA A 35 -15.19 28.44 -8.05
CA ALA A 35 -15.03 29.29 -6.88
C ALA A 35 -13.64 29.15 -6.23
N GLN A 36 -12.97 28.00 -6.42
CA GLN A 36 -11.60 27.74 -6.00
C GLN A 36 -10.54 28.14 -7.04
N GLY A 37 -10.92 28.84 -8.10
CA GLY A 37 -10.01 29.44 -9.06
C GLY A 37 -9.69 28.59 -10.29
N ILE A 38 -10.33 27.43 -10.49
CA ILE A 38 -10.15 26.65 -11.73
C ILE A 38 -10.80 27.38 -12.91
N SER A 39 -10.07 27.51 -14.01
CA SER A 39 -10.55 28.23 -15.18
C SER A 39 -11.75 27.51 -15.85
N PRO A 40 -12.69 28.28 -16.46
CA PRO A 40 -13.76 27.66 -17.24
C PRO A 40 -13.26 26.75 -18.36
N ALA A 41 -12.17 27.10 -19.02
CA ALA A 41 -11.57 26.33 -20.09
C ALA A 41 -11.12 24.93 -19.60
N THR A 42 -10.47 24.87 -18.43
CA THR A 42 -10.06 23.61 -17.80
C THR A 42 -11.27 22.76 -17.39
N LEU A 43 -12.29 23.38 -16.78
CA LEU A 43 -13.52 22.69 -16.41
C LEU A 43 -14.24 22.12 -17.64
N ASP A 44 -14.27 22.85 -18.73
CA ASP A 44 -14.88 22.39 -19.98
C ASP A 44 -14.06 21.27 -20.61
N ALA A 45 -12.74 21.42 -20.69
CA ALA A 45 -11.86 20.41 -21.27
C ALA A 45 -11.86 19.07 -20.49
N ALA A 46 -11.93 19.13 -19.16
CA ALA A 46 -11.78 17.96 -18.30
C ALA A 46 -13.11 17.29 -17.92
N LEU A 47 -14.21 18.04 -17.88
CA LEU A 47 -15.47 17.59 -17.27
C LEU A 47 -16.68 17.65 -18.21
N SER A 48 -16.55 18.15 -19.46
CA SER A 48 -17.68 18.12 -20.39
C SER A 48 -17.92 16.73 -20.93
N GLY A 49 -19.17 16.25 -20.83
CA GLY A 49 -19.56 14.93 -21.31
C GLY A 49 -19.01 13.74 -20.50
N VAL A 50 -18.46 14.01 -19.32
CA VAL A 50 -18.03 12.93 -18.42
C VAL A 50 -19.25 12.18 -17.90
N VAL A 51 -19.17 10.86 -17.95
CA VAL A 51 -20.15 9.93 -17.38
C VAL A 51 -19.46 9.01 -16.38
N PRO A 52 -20.16 8.50 -15.36
CA PRO A 52 -19.59 7.56 -14.41
C PRO A 52 -19.01 6.33 -15.11
N ASN A 53 -17.84 5.90 -14.68
CA ASN A 53 -17.18 4.71 -15.20
C ASN A 53 -17.41 3.52 -14.26
N GLU A 54 -18.30 2.62 -14.65
CA GLU A 54 -18.65 1.43 -13.84
C GLU A 54 -17.43 0.55 -13.55
N ARG A 55 -16.48 0.47 -14.49
CA ARG A 55 -15.25 -0.30 -14.29
C ARG A 55 -14.39 0.26 -13.17
N VAL A 56 -14.36 1.59 -13.01
CA VAL A 56 -13.66 2.26 -11.89
C VAL A 56 -14.31 1.88 -10.55
N ILE A 57 -15.63 1.89 -10.49
CA ILE A 57 -16.39 1.49 -9.29
C ILE A 57 -16.15 0.02 -8.95
N GLU A 58 -16.18 -0.87 -9.93
CA GLU A 58 -15.86 -2.30 -9.73
C GLU A 58 -14.44 -2.49 -9.16
N LEU A 59 -13.45 -1.78 -9.70
CA LEU A 59 -12.06 -1.87 -9.26
C LEU A 59 -11.88 -1.32 -7.84
N ASP A 60 -12.59 -0.25 -7.46
CA ASP A 60 -12.57 0.27 -6.09
C ASP A 60 -13.18 -0.70 -5.09
N ARG A 61 -14.21 -1.45 -5.48
CA ARG A 61 -14.87 -2.44 -4.62
C ARG A 61 -14.12 -3.77 -4.55
N ARG A 62 -13.31 -4.10 -5.56
CA ARG A 62 -12.46 -5.29 -5.61
C ARG A 62 -11.03 -4.90 -5.27
N GLN A 63 -10.65 -4.94 -4.00
CA GLN A 63 -9.25 -4.74 -3.57
C GLN A 63 -8.62 -6.09 -3.20
N PRO A 64 -8.04 -6.85 -4.16
CA PRO A 64 -7.44 -8.16 -3.88
C PRO A 64 -6.12 -8.10 -3.12
N GLU A 65 -5.53 -6.91 -2.94
CA GLU A 65 -4.17 -6.76 -2.39
C GLU A 65 -4.04 -7.20 -0.93
N PHE A 66 -5.13 -7.31 -0.20
CA PHE A 66 -5.15 -7.74 1.21
C PHE A 66 -5.22 -9.27 1.40
N LEU A 67 -5.25 -10.05 0.32
CA LEU A 67 -5.42 -11.50 0.35
C LEU A 67 -4.20 -12.27 -0.18
N GLN A 68 -3.00 -11.68 -0.13
CA GLN A 68 -1.80 -12.34 -0.62
C GLN A 68 -0.79 -12.52 0.51
N THR A 69 -0.18 -13.71 0.58
CA THR A 69 1.02 -13.90 1.40
C THR A 69 2.16 -13.03 0.87
N PHE A 70 3.14 -12.76 1.71
CA PHE A 70 4.33 -12.01 1.31
C PHE A 70 5.07 -12.70 0.15
N SER A 71 5.25 -14.03 0.22
CA SER A 71 5.88 -14.81 -0.85
C SER A 71 5.15 -14.65 -2.18
N ASN A 72 3.82 -14.84 -2.20
CA ASN A 72 3.00 -14.66 -3.40
C ASN A 72 3.06 -13.22 -3.96
N TYR A 73 3.17 -12.23 -3.07
CA TYR A 73 3.35 -10.84 -3.48
C TYR A 73 4.69 -10.65 -4.19
N LEU A 74 5.80 -11.15 -3.61
CA LEU A 74 7.15 -11.05 -4.18
C LEU A 74 7.27 -11.76 -5.52
N GLU A 75 6.78 -13.00 -5.62
CA GLU A 75 6.86 -13.80 -6.86
C GLU A 75 6.25 -13.07 -8.06
N ARG A 76 5.27 -12.20 -7.83
CA ARG A 76 4.61 -11.43 -8.90
C ARG A 76 5.28 -10.08 -9.17
N ARG A 77 6.00 -9.53 -8.19
CA ARG A 77 6.53 -8.16 -8.23
C ARG A 77 8.04 -8.08 -8.35
N VAL A 78 8.77 -9.05 -7.80
CA VAL A 78 10.25 -9.11 -7.82
C VAL A 78 10.69 -10.36 -8.56
N THR A 79 10.47 -10.38 -9.87
CA THR A 79 10.84 -11.50 -10.72
C THR A 79 12.26 -11.35 -11.30
N PRO A 80 12.95 -12.45 -11.68
CA PRO A 80 14.24 -12.33 -12.38
C PRO A 80 14.18 -11.44 -13.63
N ALA A 81 13.07 -11.49 -14.37
CA ALA A 81 12.86 -10.63 -15.54
C ALA A 81 12.73 -9.14 -15.16
N GLN A 82 12.10 -8.86 -14.02
CA GLN A 82 11.99 -7.49 -13.49
C GLN A 82 13.36 -6.97 -13.05
N VAL A 83 14.15 -7.80 -12.38
CA VAL A 83 15.54 -7.45 -11.97
C VAL A 83 16.40 -7.18 -13.21
N ALA A 84 16.43 -8.07 -14.19
CA ALA A 84 17.21 -7.90 -15.40
C ALA A 84 16.82 -6.61 -16.17
N ARG A 85 15.52 -6.31 -16.27
CA ARG A 85 15.06 -5.04 -16.86
C ARG A 85 15.53 -3.83 -16.05
N GLY A 86 15.46 -3.89 -14.74
CA GLY A 86 15.91 -2.80 -13.87
C GLY A 86 17.41 -2.56 -13.96
N GLN A 87 18.22 -3.61 -14.08
CA GLN A 87 19.66 -3.50 -14.32
C GLN A 87 19.95 -2.82 -15.66
N ALA A 88 19.20 -3.18 -16.71
CA ALA A 88 19.30 -2.50 -18.01
C ALA A 88 18.92 -1.00 -17.91
N GLN A 89 17.91 -0.65 -17.09
CA GLN A 89 17.55 0.77 -16.85
C GLN A 89 18.64 1.51 -16.09
N LEU A 90 19.28 0.88 -15.11
CA LEU A 90 20.41 1.47 -14.37
C LEU A 90 21.58 1.80 -15.32
N GLU A 91 21.87 0.93 -16.28
CA GLU A 91 22.90 1.16 -17.30
C GLU A 91 22.48 2.23 -18.32
N GLN A 92 21.27 2.09 -18.87
CA GLN A 92 20.76 2.99 -19.91
C GLN A 92 20.64 4.44 -19.43
N HIS A 93 20.28 4.67 -18.17
CA HIS A 93 20.02 5.98 -17.59
C HIS A 93 21.05 6.37 -16.54
N ALA A 94 22.25 5.79 -16.58
CA ALA A 94 23.29 5.96 -15.53
C ALA A 94 23.55 7.43 -15.20
N ALA A 95 23.81 8.28 -16.18
CA ALA A 95 24.14 9.69 -15.96
C ALA A 95 22.99 10.47 -15.27
N LEU A 96 21.74 10.21 -15.67
CA LEU A 96 20.56 10.81 -15.05
C LEU A 96 20.41 10.34 -13.60
N LEU A 97 20.48 9.04 -13.39
CA LEU A 97 20.32 8.43 -12.07
C LEU A 97 21.42 8.86 -11.10
N ASP A 98 22.67 8.96 -11.56
CA ASP A 98 23.79 9.46 -10.76
C ASP A 98 23.59 10.94 -10.36
N ALA A 99 23.07 11.77 -11.27
CA ALA A 99 22.74 13.16 -10.98
C ALA A 99 21.63 13.30 -9.93
N VAL A 100 20.57 12.47 -10.03
CA VAL A 100 19.48 12.44 -9.04
C VAL A 100 19.98 11.97 -7.68
N GLU A 101 20.74 10.87 -7.65
CA GLU A 101 21.34 10.33 -6.41
C GLU A 101 22.25 11.36 -5.75
N GLN A 102 23.12 12.02 -6.51
CA GLN A 102 24.00 13.07 -6.00
C GLN A 102 23.21 14.24 -5.40
N LYS A 103 22.09 14.63 -6.02
CA LYS A 103 21.29 15.78 -5.57
C LYS A 103 20.48 15.48 -4.32
N TYR A 104 19.88 14.29 -4.22
CA TYR A 104 18.89 13.98 -3.19
C TYR A 104 19.38 12.96 -2.14
N GLY A 105 20.50 12.29 -2.38
CA GLY A 105 21.01 11.24 -1.49
C GLY A 105 20.15 9.96 -1.48
N ILE A 106 19.32 9.76 -2.49
CA ILE A 106 18.51 8.56 -2.66
C ILE A 106 19.26 7.60 -3.58
N PRO A 107 19.58 6.36 -3.16
CA PRO A 107 20.28 5.42 -4.02
C PRO A 107 19.53 5.16 -5.32
N LYS A 108 20.21 5.19 -6.45
CA LYS A 108 19.61 4.96 -7.77
C LYS A 108 18.90 3.61 -7.87
N THR A 109 19.39 2.59 -7.18
CA THR A 109 18.73 1.28 -7.12
C THR A 109 17.36 1.34 -6.43
N VAL A 110 17.19 2.22 -5.44
CA VAL A 110 15.90 2.47 -4.78
C VAL A 110 14.94 3.15 -5.76
N LEU A 111 15.36 4.21 -6.45
CA LEU A 111 14.52 4.91 -7.44
C LEU A 111 14.07 3.99 -8.57
N VAL A 112 14.99 3.16 -9.09
CA VAL A 112 14.69 2.17 -10.13
C VAL A 112 13.77 1.07 -9.59
N ALA A 113 13.89 0.69 -8.30
CA ALA A 113 12.97 -0.26 -7.67
C ALA A 113 11.53 0.30 -7.59
N PHE A 114 11.36 1.56 -7.18
CA PHE A 114 10.05 2.22 -7.22
C PHE A 114 9.50 2.23 -8.65
N TRP A 115 10.27 2.69 -9.63
CA TRP A 115 9.85 2.74 -11.04
C TRP A 115 9.44 1.36 -11.57
N GLY A 116 10.19 0.32 -11.19
CA GLY A 116 9.85 -1.06 -11.52
C GLY A 116 8.55 -1.54 -10.91
N LEU A 117 8.33 -1.28 -9.64
CA LEU A 117 7.13 -1.71 -8.91
C LEU A 117 5.89 -0.94 -9.31
N GLU A 118 6.01 0.36 -9.59
CA GLU A 118 4.87 1.20 -9.96
C GLU A 118 4.40 0.94 -11.39
N THR A 119 5.32 0.95 -12.36
CA THR A 119 4.93 0.95 -13.78
C THR A 119 5.68 -0.06 -14.64
N ARG A 120 6.43 -0.99 -14.02
CA ARG A 120 7.32 -1.91 -14.77
C ARG A 120 8.26 -1.13 -15.70
N TYR A 121 8.89 -0.10 -15.15
CA TYR A 121 9.79 0.79 -15.87
C TYR A 121 9.09 1.52 -17.03
N GLY A 122 7.96 2.14 -16.76
CA GLY A 122 7.17 2.91 -17.71
C GLY A 122 6.32 2.09 -18.70
N ALA A 123 6.34 0.76 -18.61
CA ALA A 123 5.57 -0.09 -19.53
C ALA A 123 4.05 -0.07 -19.26
N VAL A 124 3.61 0.30 -18.06
CA VAL A 124 2.20 0.31 -17.65
C VAL A 124 1.92 1.59 -16.84
N LEU A 125 1.60 2.68 -17.51
CA LEU A 125 1.28 3.97 -16.88
C LEU A 125 -0.18 4.10 -16.45
N GLY A 126 -1.04 3.17 -16.89
CA GLY A 126 -2.49 3.28 -16.81
C GLY A 126 -3.08 3.94 -18.06
N SER A 127 -4.33 3.60 -18.36
CA SER A 127 -5.02 4.04 -19.59
C SER A 127 -6.36 4.70 -19.31
N LEU A 128 -6.73 4.87 -18.04
CA LEU A 128 -7.99 5.51 -17.69
C LEU A 128 -7.77 7.01 -17.55
N ASN A 129 -8.70 7.80 -18.08
CA ASN A 129 -8.66 9.24 -17.91
C ASN A 129 -8.83 9.60 -16.42
N VAL A 130 -7.86 10.29 -15.86
CA VAL A 130 -7.78 10.60 -14.42
C VAL A 130 -8.93 11.49 -13.97
N PRO A 131 -9.27 12.62 -14.64
CA PRO A 131 -10.43 13.42 -14.29
C PRO A 131 -11.73 12.61 -14.22
N THR A 132 -12.01 11.77 -15.23
CA THR A 132 -13.20 10.91 -15.27
C THR A 132 -13.21 9.89 -14.14
N SER A 133 -12.09 9.22 -13.87
CA SER A 133 -11.96 8.24 -12.79
C SER A 133 -12.20 8.87 -11.42
N LEU A 134 -11.58 10.02 -11.17
CA LEU A 134 -11.72 10.74 -9.91
C LEU A 134 -13.12 11.33 -9.71
N ALA A 135 -13.76 11.83 -10.78
CA ALA A 135 -15.15 12.29 -10.72
C ALA A 135 -16.10 11.14 -10.36
N THR A 136 -15.92 9.97 -11.00
CA THR A 136 -16.69 8.77 -10.69
C THR A 136 -16.57 8.37 -9.22
N LEU A 137 -15.33 8.28 -8.70
CA LEU A 137 -15.06 7.88 -7.32
C LEU A 137 -15.51 8.94 -6.29
N ALA A 138 -15.42 10.22 -6.64
CA ALA A 138 -15.89 11.29 -5.77
C ALA A 138 -17.42 11.30 -5.65
N TRP A 139 -18.12 10.89 -6.71
CA TRP A 139 -19.58 10.76 -6.72
C TRP A 139 -20.06 9.47 -6.05
N ASP A 140 -19.42 8.30 -6.25
CA ASP A 140 -19.84 6.97 -5.74
C ASP A 140 -20.00 6.92 -4.19
N GLY A 141 -19.53 7.91 -3.47
CA GLY A 141 -19.73 8.10 -2.03
C GLY A 141 -18.69 7.42 -1.14
N ARG A 142 -18.09 6.32 -1.56
CA ARG A 142 -17.01 5.67 -0.83
C ARG A 142 -15.73 6.51 -0.93
N ARG A 143 -15.26 7.07 0.17
CA ARG A 143 -14.11 7.99 0.21
C ARG A 143 -14.29 9.25 -0.66
N SER A 144 -15.53 9.73 -0.83
CA SER A 144 -15.88 10.84 -1.74
C SER A 144 -15.04 12.11 -1.46
N GLY A 145 -14.85 12.47 -0.20
CA GLY A 145 -14.06 13.65 0.18
C GLY A 145 -12.60 13.56 -0.28
N PHE A 146 -11.98 12.38 -0.17
CA PHE A 146 -10.63 12.15 -0.66
C PHE A 146 -10.55 12.30 -2.19
N PHE A 147 -11.38 11.58 -2.93
CA PHE A 147 -11.35 11.64 -4.40
C PHE A 147 -11.76 13.00 -4.95
N ARG A 148 -12.67 13.71 -4.25
CA ARG A 148 -13.02 15.08 -4.59
C ARG A 148 -11.82 16.03 -4.50
N SER A 149 -10.99 15.91 -3.46
CA SER A 149 -9.77 16.69 -3.35
C SER A 149 -8.75 16.34 -4.42
N GLN A 150 -8.60 15.05 -4.75
CA GLN A 150 -7.71 14.61 -5.84
C GLN A 150 -8.19 15.14 -7.20
N LEU A 151 -9.49 15.18 -7.46
CA LEU A 151 -10.03 15.75 -8.69
C LEU A 151 -9.72 17.25 -8.80
N LEU A 152 -9.88 18.02 -7.72
CA LEU A 152 -9.50 19.44 -7.69
C LEU A 152 -8.01 19.63 -7.98
N ASP A 153 -7.15 18.78 -7.44
CA ASP A 153 -5.72 18.85 -7.71
C ASP A 153 -5.37 18.44 -9.14
N ALA A 154 -6.07 17.45 -9.71
CA ALA A 154 -5.93 17.09 -11.12
C ALA A 154 -6.30 18.26 -12.06
N LEU A 155 -7.40 18.95 -11.76
CA LEU A 155 -7.81 20.15 -12.51
C LEU A 155 -6.78 21.29 -12.40
N ARG A 156 -6.16 21.49 -11.24
CA ARG A 156 -5.09 22.50 -11.06
C ARG A 156 -3.83 22.16 -11.87
N ILE A 157 -3.50 20.87 -12.00
CA ILE A 157 -2.38 20.42 -12.83
C ILE A 157 -2.63 20.70 -14.31
N ILE A 158 -3.86 20.47 -14.79
CA ILE A 158 -4.29 20.78 -16.14
C ILE A 158 -4.28 22.30 -16.36
N ASP A 159 -4.84 23.05 -15.42
CA ASP A 159 -4.95 24.53 -15.49
C ASP A 159 -3.58 25.22 -15.51
N ALA A 160 -2.58 24.61 -14.85
CA ALA A 160 -1.18 25.03 -14.89
C ALA A 160 -0.46 24.67 -16.21
N GLY A 161 -1.10 23.91 -17.11
CA GLY A 161 -0.54 23.55 -18.41
C GLY A 161 0.45 22.39 -18.40
N HIS A 162 0.56 21.65 -17.29
CA HIS A 162 1.50 20.51 -17.19
C HIS A 162 1.10 19.33 -18.08
N VAL A 163 -0.21 19.12 -18.27
CA VAL A 163 -0.77 18.06 -19.12
C VAL A 163 -2.13 18.49 -19.64
N SER A 164 -2.52 18.03 -20.85
CA SER A 164 -3.89 18.25 -21.33
C SER A 164 -4.91 17.36 -20.59
N ALA A 165 -6.17 17.77 -20.57
CA ALA A 165 -7.25 16.98 -19.95
C ALA A 165 -7.41 15.59 -20.60
N THR A 166 -7.15 15.48 -21.91
CA THR A 166 -7.24 14.23 -22.67
C THR A 166 -6.05 13.31 -22.44
N ASP A 167 -4.87 13.86 -22.17
CA ASP A 167 -3.62 13.10 -22.00
C ASP A 167 -3.35 12.73 -20.54
N MET A 168 -4.12 13.30 -19.62
CA MET A 168 -4.01 12.97 -18.18
C MET A 168 -4.57 11.58 -17.92
N ASN A 169 -3.80 10.57 -18.31
CA ASN A 169 -4.14 9.16 -18.12
C ASN A 169 -3.38 8.57 -16.92
N GLY A 170 -3.99 7.54 -16.30
CA GLY A 170 -3.41 6.90 -15.14
C GLY A 170 -4.15 5.64 -14.71
N SER A 171 -4.01 5.30 -13.44
CA SER A 171 -4.74 4.18 -12.83
C SER A 171 -6.22 4.52 -12.61
N TRP A 172 -7.00 3.50 -12.30
CA TRP A 172 -8.42 3.65 -11.93
C TRP A 172 -8.65 4.57 -10.72
N ALA A 173 -7.67 4.66 -9.83
CA ALA A 173 -7.73 5.49 -8.62
C ALA A 173 -7.10 6.89 -8.80
N GLY A 174 -6.65 7.23 -10.02
CA GLY A 174 -6.09 8.53 -10.33
C GLY A 174 -4.58 8.67 -10.10
N ALA A 175 -3.84 7.57 -9.90
CA ALA A 175 -2.39 7.59 -9.86
C ALA A 175 -1.79 7.75 -11.26
N MET A 176 -0.75 8.59 -11.42
CA MET A 176 -0.31 9.14 -12.69
C MET A 176 1.18 8.94 -12.96
N GLY A 177 1.50 8.75 -14.23
CA GLY A 177 2.86 8.78 -14.78
C GLY A 177 3.75 7.64 -14.30
N ASN A 178 5.05 7.76 -14.55
CA ASN A 178 6.05 6.72 -14.28
C ASN A 178 6.12 6.28 -12.83
N MET A 179 5.85 7.20 -11.89
CA MET A 179 5.93 6.96 -10.45
C MET A 179 4.56 6.87 -9.77
N GLN A 180 3.47 6.78 -10.55
CA GLN A 180 2.10 6.64 -10.04
C GLN A 180 1.74 7.65 -8.94
N PHE A 181 2.09 8.92 -9.14
CA PHE A 181 1.74 10.00 -8.22
C PHE A 181 0.25 10.27 -8.21
N MET A 182 -0.34 10.40 -7.02
CA MET A 182 -1.66 11.01 -6.88
C MET A 182 -1.58 12.50 -7.23
N PRO A 183 -2.67 13.12 -7.72
CA PRO A 183 -2.66 14.55 -8.04
C PRO A 183 -2.17 15.47 -6.92
N SER A 184 -2.56 15.20 -5.67
CA SER A 184 -2.05 15.94 -4.51
C SER A 184 -0.54 15.75 -4.30
N THR A 185 -0.03 14.55 -4.53
CA THR A 185 1.41 14.23 -4.44
C THR A 185 2.19 14.96 -5.54
N PHE A 186 1.66 14.97 -6.76
CA PHE A 186 2.23 15.74 -7.87
C PHE A 186 2.37 17.22 -7.50
N ARG A 187 1.29 17.83 -7.04
CA ARG A 187 1.30 19.26 -6.67
C ARG A 187 2.23 19.61 -5.51
N ALA A 188 2.43 18.68 -4.59
CA ALA A 188 3.29 18.90 -3.43
C ALA A 188 4.78 18.67 -3.73
N TYR A 189 5.10 17.71 -4.62
CA TYR A 189 6.47 17.18 -4.71
C TYR A 189 7.03 17.12 -6.13
N ALA A 190 6.20 17.21 -7.19
CA ALA A 190 6.71 17.12 -8.54
C ALA A 190 7.56 18.33 -8.89
N VAL A 191 8.63 18.09 -9.64
CA VAL A 191 9.59 19.11 -10.07
C VAL A 191 9.92 18.94 -11.54
N ASP A 192 10.23 20.04 -12.20
CA ASP A 192 10.81 20.10 -13.54
C ASP A 192 12.27 19.63 -13.45
N GLY A 193 12.52 18.41 -13.87
CA GLY A 193 13.84 17.75 -13.73
C GLY A 193 14.75 17.99 -14.91
N ASP A 194 14.24 18.29 -16.11
CA ASP A 194 15.03 18.60 -17.31
C ASP A 194 15.12 20.12 -17.60
N GLY A 195 14.34 20.94 -16.89
CA GLY A 195 14.43 22.39 -16.97
C GLY A 195 13.71 22.99 -18.18
N ASP A 196 12.75 22.28 -18.78
CA ASP A 196 12.00 22.74 -19.94
C ASP A 196 10.87 23.71 -19.62
N GLY A 197 10.58 23.94 -18.34
CA GLY A 197 9.52 24.82 -17.82
C GLY A 197 8.18 24.13 -17.61
N ARG A 198 8.10 22.81 -17.80
CA ARG A 198 6.92 21.98 -17.60
C ARG A 198 7.26 20.77 -16.72
N ILE A 199 6.30 20.26 -16.00
CA ILE A 199 6.45 19.02 -15.24
C ILE A 199 5.67 17.93 -15.95
N ASP A 200 6.37 16.96 -16.55
CA ASP A 200 5.78 15.84 -17.29
C ASP A 200 6.21 14.49 -16.71
N VAL A 201 5.51 14.01 -15.70
CA VAL A 201 5.83 12.72 -15.07
C VAL A 201 5.44 11.51 -15.94
N TRP A 202 4.78 11.72 -17.08
CA TRP A 202 4.38 10.65 -18.00
C TRP A 202 5.47 10.38 -19.05
N GLN A 203 6.02 11.41 -19.69
CA GLN A 203 6.95 11.29 -20.82
C GLN A 203 8.38 11.70 -20.47
N SER A 204 8.57 12.67 -19.56
CA SER A 204 9.89 13.06 -19.07
C SER A 204 10.33 12.14 -17.94
N LEU A 205 11.28 11.24 -18.22
CA LEU A 205 11.89 10.41 -17.18
C LEU A 205 12.69 11.25 -16.16
N PRO A 206 13.42 12.33 -16.56
CA PRO A 206 14.00 13.25 -15.60
C PRO A 206 12.96 13.79 -14.60
N ASP A 207 11.84 14.34 -15.05
CA ASP A 207 10.81 14.86 -14.15
C ASP A 207 10.29 13.80 -13.18
N ALA A 208 10.03 12.60 -13.69
CA ALA A 208 9.54 11.49 -12.89
C ALA A 208 10.53 11.09 -11.79
N LEU A 209 11.82 10.92 -12.12
CA LEU A 209 12.86 10.49 -11.18
C LEU A 209 13.22 11.59 -10.18
N TYR A 210 13.38 12.83 -10.63
CA TYR A 210 13.64 13.98 -9.75
C TYR A 210 12.46 14.21 -8.79
N SER A 211 11.23 14.08 -9.27
CA SER A 211 10.02 14.20 -8.43
C SER A 211 9.94 13.10 -7.39
N ALA A 212 10.23 11.85 -7.75
CA ALA A 212 10.26 10.74 -6.81
C ALA A 212 11.33 10.94 -5.72
N ALA A 213 12.54 11.35 -6.12
CA ALA A 213 13.63 11.62 -5.18
C ALA A 213 13.28 12.80 -4.26
N ASN A 214 12.70 13.88 -4.79
CA ASN A 214 12.23 15.02 -4.02
C ASN A 214 11.17 14.61 -2.97
N TYR A 215 10.20 13.76 -3.37
CA TYR A 215 9.23 13.21 -2.42
C TYR A 215 9.92 12.45 -1.29
N LEU A 216 10.79 11.50 -1.61
CA LEU A 216 11.46 10.66 -0.60
C LEU A 216 12.32 11.51 0.35
N GLN A 217 13.06 12.48 -0.17
CA GLN A 217 13.86 13.40 0.65
C GLN A 217 12.96 14.21 1.60
N GLN A 218 11.88 14.81 1.11
CA GLN A 218 10.95 15.58 1.94
C GLN A 218 10.15 14.70 2.91
N ALA A 219 9.94 13.43 2.58
CA ALA A 219 9.35 12.44 3.47
C ALA A 219 10.30 12.02 4.61
N GLY A 220 11.56 12.47 4.61
CA GLY A 220 12.54 12.24 5.65
C GLY A 220 13.51 11.09 5.35
N TRP A 221 13.90 10.90 4.10
CA TRP A 221 14.89 9.89 3.73
C TRP A 221 16.24 10.11 4.43
N HIS A 222 16.77 9.05 5.01
CA HIS A 222 18.08 9.01 5.66
C HIS A 222 19.12 8.44 4.69
N ALA A 223 20.08 9.28 4.27
CA ALA A 223 21.17 8.83 3.41
C ALA A 223 21.99 7.74 4.12
N ASN A 224 22.48 6.77 3.35
CA ASN A 224 23.29 5.64 3.83
C ASN A 224 22.58 4.68 4.82
N GLU A 225 21.27 4.80 4.97
CA GLU A 225 20.47 3.85 5.74
C GLU A 225 19.65 2.97 4.79
N PRO A 226 19.64 1.64 4.95
CA PRO A 226 18.79 0.77 4.11
C PRO A 226 17.30 0.96 4.44
N VAL A 227 16.43 0.54 3.54
CA VAL A 227 14.99 0.40 3.81
C VAL A 227 14.76 -0.80 4.72
N ALA A 228 15.26 -1.95 4.32
CA ALA A 228 15.22 -3.20 5.06
C ALA A 228 16.33 -4.13 4.58
N ILE A 229 16.73 -5.07 5.44
CA ILE A 229 17.62 -6.17 5.11
C ILE A 229 17.01 -7.50 5.59
N GLU A 230 17.25 -8.59 4.88
CA GLU A 230 16.91 -9.92 5.36
C GLU A 230 17.82 -10.31 6.53
N VAL A 231 17.24 -10.92 7.58
CA VAL A 231 17.97 -11.35 8.77
C VAL A 231 17.67 -12.79 9.14
N ARG A 232 18.62 -13.42 9.84
CA ARG A 232 18.45 -14.69 10.53
C ARG A 232 18.26 -14.43 12.01
N LEU A 233 17.21 -15.03 12.56
CA LEU A 233 16.90 -14.94 13.97
C LEU A 233 17.49 -16.15 14.71
N PRO A 234 17.96 -15.99 15.96
CA PRO A 234 18.50 -17.08 16.73
C PRO A 234 17.41 -18.09 17.13
N GLU A 235 17.84 -19.30 17.46
CA GLU A 235 16.95 -20.28 18.11
C GLU A 235 16.42 -19.71 19.43
N GLY A 236 15.12 -19.91 19.69
CA GLY A 236 14.47 -19.37 20.89
C GLY A 236 14.21 -17.85 20.86
N PHE A 237 14.26 -17.23 19.68
CA PHE A 237 13.92 -15.80 19.56
C PHE A 237 12.54 -15.50 20.13
N ASP A 238 12.44 -14.44 20.92
CA ASP A 238 11.16 -13.98 21.45
C ASP A 238 10.33 -13.25 20.38
N TRP A 239 9.40 -13.97 19.76
CA TRP A 239 8.54 -13.47 18.69
C TRP A 239 7.74 -12.21 19.04
N ARG A 240 7.51 -11.94 20.34
CA ARG A 240 6.85 -10.71 20.81
C ARG A 240 7.62 -9.45 20.44
N GLN A 241 8.93 -9.56 20.22
CA GLN A 241 9.79 -8.46 19.83
C GLN A 241 9.67 -8.11 18.32
N ALA A 242 9.20 -9.06 17.49
CA ALA A 242 9.09 -8.86 16.04
C ALA A 242 7.85 -8.03 15.69
N ARG A 243 7.99 -6.71 15.74
CA ARG A 243 6.94 -5.72 15.37
C ARG A 243 7.55 -4.36 15.05
N VAL A 244 6.98 -3.64 14.09
CA VAL A 244 7.46 -2.32 13.64
C VAL A 244 7.61 -1.32 14.80
N ALA A 245 6.69 -1.38 15.77
CA ALA A 245 6.72 -0.48 16.94
C ALA A 245 7.83 -0.79 17.96
N HIS A 246 8.44 -1.99 17.89
CA HIS A 246 9.51 -2.37 18.80
C HIS A 246 10.87 -2.13 18.15
N ARG A 247 11.40 -0.93 18.37
CA ARG A 247 12.67 -0.50 17.78
C ARG A 247 13.77 -0.48 18.83
N LEU A 248 14.89 -1.12 18.50
CA LEU A 248 16.12 -1.13 19.30
C LEU A 248 17.28 -0.63 18.45
N PRO A 249 18.37 -0.13 19.07
CA PRO A 249 19.65 0.02 18.38
C PRO A 249 20.08 -1.27 17.67
N VAL A 250 20.72 -1.18 16.51
CA VAL A 250 21.18 -2.38 15.78
C VAL A 250 22.14 -3.24 16.62
N ALA A 251 22.96 -2.59 17.46
CA ALA A 251 23.84 -3.28 18.37
C ALA A 251 23.11 -4.18 19.38
N ASP A 252 21.91 -3.77 19.84
CA ASP A 252 21.09 -4.56 20.76
C ASP A 252 20.48 -5.77 20.04
N TRP A 253 20.01 -5.60 18.79
CA TRP A 253 19.56 -6.73 17.96
C TRP A 253 20.69 -7.74 17.74
N LYS A 254 21.92 -7.25 17.47
CA LYS A 254 23.12 -8.09 17.34
C LYS A 254 23.41 -8.84 18.66
N ALA A 255 23.31 -8.18 19.81
CA ALA A 255 23.49 -8.81 21.12
C ALA A 255 22.40 -9.87 21.40
N LEU A 256 21.19 -9.72 20.88
CA LEU A 256 20.12 -10.72 20.90
C LEU A 256 20.35 -11.87 19.90
N GLY A 257 21.45 -11.88 19.13
CA GLY A 257 21.79 -12.96 18.20
C GLY A 257 21.21 -12.80 16.80
N VAL A 258 20.61 -11.65 16.46
CA VAL A 258 20.14 -11.36 15.10
C VAL A 258 21.35 -11.17 14.19
N GLN A 259 21.33 -11.78 13.01
CA GLN A 259 22.42 -11.74 12.02
C GLN A 259 21.85 -11.34 10.64
N ALA A 260 22.65 -10.68 9.81
CA ALA A 260 22.32 -10.49 8.40
C ALA A 260 22.22 -11.85 7.70
N ALA A 261 21.32 -11.98 6.72
CA ALA A 261 21.10 -13.25 6.03
C ALA A 261 22.18 -13.54 4.98
N ASP A 262 22.66 -12.50 4.29
CA ASP A 262 23.56 -12.58 3.14
C ASP A 262 24.83 -11.70 3.25
N ALA A 263 25.02 -11.05 4.40
CA ALA A 263 26.18 -10.24 4.68
C ALA A 263 26.91 -10.70 5.93
N ASP A 264 28.19 -10.37 6.04
CA ASP A 264 29.00 -10.73 7.22
C ASP A 264 28.60 -9.97 8.48
N ALA A 265 27.98 -8.80 8.35
CA ALA A 265 27.56 -7.98 9.48
C ALA A 265 26.26 -7.20 9.20
N LEU A 266 25.52 -6.91 10.28
CA LEU A 266 24.44 -5.94 10.24
C LEU A 266 25.00 -4.53 9.96
N PRO A 267 24.24 -3.66 9.25
CA PRO A 267 24.69 -2.32 8.93
C PRO A 267 24.92 -1.47 10.19
N GLU A 268 25.95 -0.63 10.15
CA GLU A 268 26.17 0.38 11.19
C GLU A 268 25.34 1.62 10.87
N VAL A 269 24.21 1.79 11.52
CA VAL A 269 23.34 2.96 11.41
C VAL A 269 23.17 3.62 12.77
N ALA A 270 23.04 4.95 12.78
CA ALA A 270 22.82 5.71 14.01
C ALA A 270 21.40 5.52 14.58
N GLY A 271 20.46 5.12 13.73
CA GLY A 271 19.04 4.95 14.04
C GLY A 271 18.71 3.67 14.80
N ARG A 272 17.43 3.47 15.02
CA ARG A 272 16.87 2.27 15.63
C ARG A 272 16.18 1.43 14.56
N ALA A 273 16.29 0.12 14.68
CA ALA A 273 15.67 -0.82 13.76
C ALA A 273 14.60 -1.67 14.46
N ALA A 274 13.68 -2.22 13.70
CA ALA A 274 12.73 -3.22 14.17
C ALA A 274 12.89 -4.51 13.37
N VAL A 275 12.56 -5.65 13.98
CA VAL A 275 12.42 -6.93 13.26
C VAL A 275 10.95 -7.11 12.88
N VAL A 276 10.69 -7.54 11.65
CA VAL A 276 9.33 -7.85 11.14
C VAL A 276 9.28 -9.22 10.48
N LEU A 277 8.11 -9.85 10.58
CA LEU A 277 7.83 -11.21 10.07
C LEU A 277 6.62 -11.14 9.14
N PRO A 278 6.81 -10.78 7.85
CA PRO A 278 5.69 -10.52 6.95
C PRO A 278 4.84 -11.76 6.63
N GLN A 279 5.35 -12.95 6.95
CA GLN A 279 4.66 -14.24 6.76
C GLN A 279 4.76 -15.14 8.01
N GLY A 280 4.75 -14.53 9.17
CA GLY A 280 4.82 -15.22 10.44
C GLY A 280 6.21 -15.76 10.79
N TRP A 281 6.30 -16.45 11.91
CA TRP A 281 7.57 -16.87 12.53
C TRP A 281 8.35 -17.91 11.70
N GLN A 282 7.68 -18.67 10.87
CA GLN A 282 8.30 -19.67 9.95
C GLN A 282 8.78 -19.03 8.64
N GLY A 283 8.25 -17.86 8.32
CA GLY A 283 8.58 -17.14 7.10
C GLY A 283 9.89 -16.34 7.19
N PRO A 284 10.19 -15.53 6.17
CA PRO A 284 11.35 -14.65 6.16
C PRO A 284 11.26 -13.58 7.24
N ALA A 285 12.42 -13.21 7.81
CA ALA A 285 12.54 -12.14 8.77
C ALA A 285 13.34 -10.97 8.19
N PHE A 286 12.92 -9.76 8.50
CA PHE A 286 13.59 -8.55 8.03
C PHE A 286 13.88 -7.62 9.21
N MET A 287 15.04 -6.98 9.18
CA MET A 287 15.32 -5.79 9.97
C MET A 287 14.96 -4.58 9.12
N VAL A 288 14.07 -3.73 9.64
CA VAL A 288 13.56 -2.52 8.97
C VAL A 288 14.05 -1.28 9.69
N PHE A 289 14.36 -0.22 8.93
CA PHE A 289 14.96 1.01 9.41
C PHE A 289 14.01 2.21 9.24
N ASP A 290 14.46 3.44 9.51
CA ASP A 290 13.61 4.63 9.37
C ASP A 290 13.20 4.87 7.91
N ASN A 291 14.05 4.51 6.94
CA ASN A 291 13.68 4.55 5.51
C ASN A 291 12.53 3.60 5.13
N PHE A 292 12.28 2.56 5.91
CA PHE A 292 11.08 1.74 5.75
C PHE A 292 9.81 2.55 5.99
N ASP A 293 9.80 3.40 7.02
CA ASP A 293 8.65 4.27 7.30
C ASP A 293 8.49 5.34 6.21
N VAL A 294 9.60 5.82 5.59
CA VAL A 294 9.53 6.71 4.43
C VAL A 294 8.85 6.03 3.24
N VAL A 295 9.21 4.77 2.95
CA VAL A 295 8.53 4.00 1.90
C VAL A 295 7.08 3.72 2.26
N MET A 296 6.76 3.48 3.54
CA MET A 296 5.38 3.33 4.03
C MET A 296 4.54 4.60 3.88
N LYS A 297 5.13 5.80 3.82
CA LYS A 297 4.41 7.05 3.47
C LYS A 297 4.01 7.08 2.01
N TRP A 298 4.82 6.51 1.13
CA TRP A 298 4.50 6.37 -0.29
C TRP A 298 3.35 5.37 -0.51
N ASN A 299 3.50 4.18 0.06
CA ASN A 299 2.49 3.12 -0.03
C ASN A 299 2.39 2.41 1.33
N ARG A 300 1.20 2.47 1.94
CA ARG A 300 0.94 1.93 3.29
C ARG A 300 0.88 0.40 3.34
N SER A 301 1.74 -0.28 2.58
CA SER A 301 1.84 -1.74 2.53
C SER A 301 3.23 -2.20 2.95
N GLN A 302 3.32 -2.97 4.01
CA GLN A 302 4.57 -3.62 4.44
C GLN A 302 5.19 -4.47 3.31
N ASN A 303 4.35 -5.23 2.59
CA ASN A 303 4.80 -6.06 1.48
C ASN A 303 5.42 -5.22 0.37
N TYR A 304 4.84 -4.04 0.09
CA TYR A 304 5.39 -3.10 -0.88
C TYR A 304 6.75 -2.56 -0.42
N ALA A 305 6.85 -2.11 0.82
CA ALA A 305 8.10 -1.54 1.34
C ALA A 305 9.24 -2.57 1.35
N LEU A 306 8.94 -3.81 1.73
CA LEU A 306 9.90 -4.92 1.65
C LEU A 306 10.24 -5.30 0.20
N ALA A 307 9.29 -5.21 -0.73
CA ALA A 307 9.56 -5.45 -2.15
C ALA A 307 10.47 -4.35 -2.75
N VAL A 308 10.31 -3.08 -2.36
CA VAL A 308 11.24 -2.00 -2.72
C VAL A 308 12.65 -2.34 -2.24
N ALA A 309 12.79 -2.73 -0.96
CA ALA A 309 14.08 -3.10 -0.39
C ALA A 309 14.74 -4.27 -1.13
N LEU A 310 13.99 -5.35 -1.36
CA LEU A 310 14.49 -6.57 -2.03
C LEU A 310 14.83 -6.33 -3.50
N LEU A 311 13.98 -5.60 -4.23
CA LEU A 311 14.28 -5.26 -5.63
C LEU A 311 15.50 -4.36 -5.70
N SER A 312 15.61 -3.32 -4.86
CA SER A 312 16.77 -2.46 -4.81
C SER A 312 18.06 -3.23 -4.49
N HIS A 313 18.01 -4.17 -3.53
CA HIS A 313 19.11 -5.05 -3.19
C HIS A 313 19.58 -5.91 -4.37
N GLN A 314 18.65 -6.55 -5.08
CA GLN A 314 18.97 -7.36 -6.26
C GLN A 314 19.47 -6.50 -7.45
N LEU A 315 18.97 -5.29 -7.62
CA LEU A 315 19.47 -4.34 -8.61
C LEU A 315 20.92 -3.91 -8.33
N ALA A 316 21.31 -3.89 -7.06
CA ALA A 316 22.71 -3.66 -6.64
C ALA A 316 23.61 -4.91 -6.77
N GLY A 317 23.11 -6.03 -7.30
CA GLY A 317 23.85 -7.28 -7.43
C GLY A 317 23.73 -8.23 -6.25
N GLY A 318 22.87 -7.93 -5.28
CA GLY A 318 22.58 -8.81 -4.15
C GLY A 318 21.74 -10.03 -4.52
N HIS A 319 21.61 -10.96 -3.59
CA HIS A 319 20.90 -12.23 -3.79
C HIS A 319 19.38 -12.08 -3.73
N ALA A 320 18.69 -13.02 -4.36
CA ALA A 320 17.26 -13.20 -4.12
C ALA A 320 17.01 -13.65 -2.67
N LEU A 321 15.80 -13.39 -2.18
CA LEU A 321 15.39 -13.85 -0.86
C LEU A 321 15.67 -15.35 -0.69
N ALA A 322 16.29 -15.73 0.43
CA ALA A 322 16.50 -17.13 0.76
C ALA A 322 15.12 -17.81 0.90
N ALA A 323 14.93 -18.95 0.19
CA ALA A 323 13.71 -19.70 0.31
C ALA A 323 13.50 -20.14 1.78
N ARG A 324 12.37 -19.80 2.35
CA ARG A 324 11.99 -20.20 3.72
C ARG A 324 10.60 -20.81 3.69
N GLU A 325 10.44 -21.79 4.54
CA GLU A 325 9.14 -22.38 4.81
C GLU A 325 8.28 -21.35 5.54
N GLY A 326 7.02 -21.38 5.26
CA GLY A 326 5.99 -20.56 5.89
C GLY A 326 4.65 -21.02 5.35
N GLU A 327 3.56 -20.68 6.01
CA GLU A 327 2.24 -21.04 5.47
C GLU A 327 2.04 -20.34 4.12
N ALA A 328 1.91 -21.15 3.05
CA ALA A 328 1.84 -20.66 1.68
C ALA A 328 0.49 -19.99 1.34
N GLU A 329 -0.54 -20.21 2.15
CA GLU A 329 -1.88 -19.71 1.94
C GLU A 329 -2.21 -18.57 2.89
N ALA A 330 -2.75 -17.49 2.35
CA ALA A 330 -3.35 -16.42 3.15
C ALA A 330 -4.80 -16.78 3.49
N LEU A 331 -5.30 -16.30 4.62
CA LEU A 331 -6.72 -16.39 4.91
C LEU A 331 -7.53 -15.57 3.90
N SER A 332 -8.71 -16.09 3.50
CA SER A 332 -9.68 -15.31 2.74
C SER A 332 -10.28 -14.19 3.63
N VAL A 333 -10.95 -13.23 2.99
CA VAL A 333 -11.69 -12.17 3.72
C VAL A 333 -12.67 -12.78 4.71
N GLU A 334 -13.40 -13.81 4.29
CA GLU A 334 -14.40 -14.51 5.10
C GLU A 334 -13.74 -15.23 6.28
N GLN A 335 -12.62 -15.90 6.06
CA GLN A 335 -11.86 -16.55 7.11
C GLN A 335 -11.28 -15.56 8.11
N LEU A 336 -10.78 -14.41 7.64
CA LEU A 336 -10.26 -13.37 8.53
C LEU A 336 -11.39 -12.71 9.34
N LYS A 337 -12.58 -12.51 8.76
CA LYS A 337 -13.79 -12.10 9.50
C LYS A 337 -14.17 -13.10 10.56
N ALA A 338 -14.17 -14.40 10.23
CA ALA A 338 -14.46 -15.45 11.19
C ALA A 338 -13.46 -15.46 12.37
N LEU A 339 -12.17 -15.29 12.06
CA LEU A 339 -11.12 -15.15 13.07
C LEU A 339 -11.36 -13.94 13.98
N GLN A 340 -11.63 -12.75 13.41
CA GLN A 340 -11.93 -11.53 14.18
C GLN A 340 -13.16 -11.71 15.06
N GLN A 341 -14.23 -12.32 14.53
CA GLN A 341 -15.45 -12.58 15.28
C GLN A 341 -15.21 -13.55 16.45
N ALA A 342 -14.55 -14.68 16.20
CA ALA A 342 -14.25 -15.66 17.23
C ALA A 342 -13.39 -15.07 18.38
N LEU A 343 -12.39 -14.25 18.04
CA LEU A 343 -11.57 -13.54 19.02
C LEU A 343 -12.41 -12.58 19.87
N ASN A 344 -13.29 -11.79 19.24
CA ASN A 344 -14.19 -10.87 19.94
C ASN A 344 -15.16 -11.61 20.87
N GLU A 345 -15.74 -12.73 20.44
CA GLU A 345 -16.63 -13.57 21.25
C GLU A 345 -15.92 -14.20 22.45
N MET A 346 -14.61 -14.45 22.31
CA MET A 346 -13.75 -14.91 23.41
C MET A 346 -13.23 -13.75 24.31
N GLY A 347 -13.69 -12.50 24.10
CA GLY A 347 -13.32 -11.33 24.90
C GLY A 347 -11.97 -10.69 24.51
N ILE A 348 -11.40 -11.03 23.34
CA ILE A 348 -10.17 -10.44 22.81
C ILE A 348 -10.54 -9.46 21.70
N ASP A 349 -10.41 -8.15 21.94
CA ASP A 349 -10.82 -7.10 20.99
C ASP A 349 -9.98 -7.14 19.70
N ALA A 350 -10.56 -7.71 18.63
CA ALA A 350 -10.00 -7.74 17.29
C ALA A 350 -10.51 -6.60 16.38
N GLY A 351 -11.34 -5.70 16.92
CA GLY A 351 -12.02 -4.65 16.17
C GLY A 351 -13.27 -5.16 15.46
N THR A 352 -13.74 -4.37 14.48
CA THR A 352 -14.88 -4.76 13.65
C THR A 352 -14.47 -5.94 12.76
N PRO A 353 -15.29 -7.01 12.67
CA PRO A 353 -15.03 -8.13 11.75
C PRO A 353 -15.24 -7.71 10.29
N ASP A 354 -14.26 -7.00 9.74
CA ASP A 354 -14.27 -6.46 8.36
C ASP A 354 -13.43 -7.29 7.37
N GLY A 355 -12.67 -8.26 7.87
CA GLY A 355 -11.78 -9.08 7.06
C GLY A 355 -10.48 -8.38 6.67
N LEU A 356 -10.12 -7.28 7.34
CA LEU A 356 -8.87 -6.57 7.15
C LEU A 356 -7.88 -6.86 8.29
N LEU A 357 -6.63 -7.12 7.93
CA LEU A 357 -5.56 -7.32 8.91
C LEU A 357 -5.00 -5.99 9.37
N GLY A 358 -5.72 -5.30 10.23
CA GLY A 358 -5.26 -4.04 10.84
C GLY A 358 -4.44 -4.26 12.13
N PRO A 359 -3.84 -3.19 12.69
CA PRO A 359 -3.05 -3.26 13.93
C PRO A 359 -3.81 -3.88 15.10
N ARG A 360 -5.11 -3.58 15.23
CA ARG A 360 -5.97 -4.12 16.29
C ARG A 360 -6.14 -5.64 16.16
N THR A 361 -6.42 -6.14 14.96
CA THR A 361 -6.52 -7.57 14.67
C THR A 361 -5.19 -8.28 14.95
N GLN A 362 -4.05 -7.71 14.54
CA GLN A 362 -2.72 -8.27 14.82
C GLN A 362 -2.45 -8.33 16.32
N THR A 363 -2.84 -7.30 17.06
CA THR A 363 -2.70 -7.28 18.53
C THR A 363 -3.55 -8.36 19.17
N ALA A 364 -4.80 -8.52 18.75
CA ALA A 364 -5.69 -9.57 19.24
C ALA A 364 -5.13 -10.97 18.97
N ILE A 365 -4.57 -11.21 17.77
CA ILE A 365 -3.90 -12.48 17.47
C ILE A 365 -2.72 -12.72 18.43
N ARG A 366 -1.86 -11.73 18.68
CA ARG A 366 -0.76 -11.86 19.64
C ARG A 366 -1.23 -12.17 21.07
N VAL A 367 -2.30 -11.51 21.51
CA VAL A 367 -2.93 -11.80 22.81
C VAL A 367 -3.36 -13.27 22.88
N TYR A 368 -4.09 -13.72 21.87
CA TYR A 368 -4.54 -15.10 21.77
C TYR A 368 -3.36 -16.09 21.78
N GLN A 369 -2.37 -15.84 20.91
CA GLN A 369 -1.16 -16.68 20.83
C GLN A 369 -0.44 -16.77 22.19
N ALA A 370 -0.31 -15.64 22.91
CA ALA A 370 0.32 -15.62 24.23
C ALA A 370 -0.46 -16.43 25.28
N LEU A 371 -1.80 -16.34 25.29
CA LEU A 371 -2.67 -17.09 26.19
C LEU A 371 -2.59 -18.60 25.95
N HIS A 372 -2.35 -19.01 24.71
CA HIS A 372 -2.30 -20.41 24.30
C HIS A 372 -0.87 -20.95 24.09
N GLN A 373 0.17 -20.20 24.50
CA GLN A 373 1.58 -20.59 24.38
C GLN A 373 2.01 -20.90 22.92
N LEU A 374 1.38 -20.22 21.96
CA LEU A 374 1.76 -20.25 20.55
C LEU A 374 2.87 -19.23 20.27
N PRO A 375 3.61 -19.34 19.15
CA PRO A 375 4.53 -18.29 18.69
C PRO A 375 3.80 -16.95 18.54
N VAL A 376 4.24 -15.91 19.30
CA VAL A 376 3.51 -14.64 19.45
C VAL A 376 3.97 -13.66 18.34
N ASP A 377 3.66 -13.96 17.09
CA ASP A 377 4.05 -13.18 15.92
C ASP A 377 2.95 -12.23 15.39
N GLY A 378 1.69 -12.49 15.75
CA GLY A 378 0.52 -11.72 15.31
C GLY A 378 0.12 -11.98 13.85
N TYR A 379 0.65 -13.05 13.25
CA TYR A 379 0.31 -13.42 11.87
C TYR A 379 -0.95 -14.31 11.83
N PRO A 380 -1.93 -14.01 10.95
CA PRO A 380 -3.17 -14.79 10.82
C PRO A 380 -2.94 -16.03 9.94
N ALA A 381 -2.15 -16.97 10.42
CA ALA A 381 -1.91 -18.22 9.71
C ALA A 381 -3.16 -19.10 9.70
N PRO A 382 -3.38 -19.97 8.66
CA PRO A 382 -4.43 -20.98 8.68
C PRO A 382 -4.41 -21.88 9.92
N SER A 383 -3.23 -22.23 10.41
CA SER A 383 -3.04 -22.97 11.67
C SER A 383 -3.56 -22.21 12.89
N VAL A 384 -3.38 -20.87 12.93
CA VAL A 384 -3.91 -20.02 14.01
C VAL A 384 -5.42 -19.97 13.95
N LEU A 385 -6.01 -19.83 12.75
CA LEU A 385 -7.47 -19.87 12.58
C LEU A 385 -8.05 -21.19 13.10
N ALA A 386 -7.50 -22.32 12.66
CA ALA A 386 -7.98 -23.65 13.07
C ALA A 386 -7.91 -23.81 14.60
N HIS A 387 -6.83 -23.33 15.23
CA HIS A 387 -6.69 -23.36 16.70
C HIS A 387 -7.72 -22.47 17.39
N VAL A 388 -7.98 -21.26 16.87
CA VAL A 388 -9.00 -20.34 17.42
C VAL A 388 -10.39 -20.95 17.29
N GLU A 389 -10.75 -21.53 16.15
CA GLU A 389 -12.05 -22.17 15.92
C GLU A 389 -12.28 -23.34 16.91
N GLN A 390 -11.27 -24.18 17.11
CA GLN A 390 -11.33 -25.28 18.07
C GLN A 390 -11.51 -24.79 19.51
N ALA A 391 -10.71 -23.80 19.93
CA ALA A 391 -10.79 -23.22 21.25
C ALA A 391 -12.13 -22.52 21.50
N HIS A 392 -12.63 -21.78 20.53
CA HIS A 392 -13.91 -21.11 20.57
C HIS A 392 -15.07 -22.12 20.72
N ALA A 393 -15.07 -23.18 19.92
CA ALA A 393 -16.09 -24.24 19.99
C ALA A 393 -16.07 -24.94 21.38
N ALA A 394 -14.89 -25.21 21.94
CA ALA A 394 -14.74 -25.80 23.26
C ALA A 394 -15.24 -24.86 24.39
N ALA A 395 -14.93 -23.56 24.30
CA ALA A 395 -15.38 -22.54 25.22
C ALA A 395 -16.93 -22.38 25.18
N ALA A 396 -17.50 -22.36 24.00
CA ALA A 396 -18.96 -22.30 23.79
C ALA A 396 -19.66 -23.52 24.39
N ALA A 397 -19.15 -24.72 24.16
CA ALA A 397 -19.70 -25.97 24.73
C ALA A 397 -19.60 -26.00 26.27
N ALA A 398 -18.59 -25.36 26.85
CA ALA A 398 -18.40 -25.23 28.30
C ALA A 398 -19.19 -24.06 28.92
N GLY A 399 -19.88 -23.22 28.16
CA GLY A 399 -20.56 -22.01 28.63
C GLY A 399 -19.61 -20.94 29.15
N LYS A 400 -18.34 -20.95 28.71
CA LYS A 400 -17.25 -20.06 29.15
C LYS A 400 -16.62 -19.34 27.95
N LEU A 401 -17.34 -18.38 27.36
CA LEU A 401 -16.83 -17.63 26.20
C LEU A 401 -15.84 -16.50 26.57
N THR A 402 -15.64 -16.19 27.84
CA THR A 402 -14.71 -15.13 28.29
C THR A 402 -13.42 -15.73 28.81
N LEU A 403 -12.29 -15.41 28.18
CA LEU A 403 -10.96 -15.76 28.66
C LEU A 403 -10.52 -14.87 29.85
N ALA A 404 -9.51 -15.34 30.61
CA ALA A 404 -8.88 -14.56 31.66
C ALA A 404 -8.29 -13.24 31.09
N PRO A 405 -8.12 -12.18 31.93
CA PRO A 405 -7.60 -10.90 31.48
C PRO A 405 -6.28 -11.08 30.72
N ALA A 406 -6.26 -10.53 29.49
CA ALA A 406 -5.16 -10.67 28.57
C ALA A 406 -3.93 -9.83 28.96
N PRO A 407 -2.70 -10.27 28.64
CA PRO A 407 -1.53 -9.42 28.74
C PRO A 407 -1.68 -8.18 27.84
N THR A 408 -1.39 -7.00 28.39
CA THR A 408 -1.44 -5.74 27.63
C THR A 408 -0.21 -5.64 26.74
N PHE A 409 -0.44 -5.65 25.41
CA PHE A 409 0.56 -5.21 24.45
C PHE A 409 0.33 -3.71 24.21
N ALA A 410 1.36 -2.87 24.44
CA ALA A 410 1.27 -1.44 24.15
C ALA A 410 0.94 -1.24 22.65
N GLU A 411 -0.18 -0.56 22.36
CA GLU A 411 -0.48 -0.15 21.01
C GLU A 411 0.58 0.86 20.53
N PRO A 412 1.01 0.83 19.26
CA PRO A 412 1.82 1.89 18.73
C PRO A 412 0.99 3.18 18.76
N SER A 413 1.50 4.20 19.44
CA SER A 413 1.00 5.57 19.34
C SER A 413 0.94 5.91 17.84
N GLY A 414 -0.28 6.20 17.34
CA GLY A 414 -0.64 6.23 15.94
C GLY A 414 0.39 6.93 15.04
N LEU A 415 0.64 6.30 13.91
CA LEU A 415 1.14 7.01 12.72
C LEU A 415 0.04 7.97 12.27
N PRO A 416 0.36 9.26 12.01
CA PRO A 416 -0.60 10.25 11.54
C PRO A 416 -1.21 9.91 10.19
#